data_925c8de37686f19b3f6e36d1c147954c
#
_entry.id   925c8de37686f19b3f6e36d1c147954c
#
_cell.length_a   1.000
_cell.length_b   1.000
_cell.length_c   1.000
_cell.angle_alpha   90.00
_cell.angle_beta   90.00
_cell.angle_gamma   90.00
#
_symmetry.space_group_name_H-M   'P 1'
#
loop_
_entity.id
_entity.type
_entity.pdbx_description
1 polymer ?
#
loop_
_entity_poly.entity_id
_entity_poly.type
_entity_poly.pdbx_seq_one_letter_code
_entity_poly.pdbx_strand_id
1 'polypeptide(L)'
;MSFVFSNIPICGKDTIEQDIMTLIAGGDLGYREKLSSLADPSQPFSLPSDDSILLWRHLAISHLLLASRAAADGGLPARTTADLISCYRQEISDAAHIDQLNRIYDHMIDDFVHRVHALRQASVLSAPIRQCMSYIDSRYDQKLTADLIASRVGYSSSHLSRRFREELGLSLTEYILKVRMEHAIRLLRLSQLSIADICEAVGFHSQSHFSRQFRKYTGTAPSLFRTTGHLPPRSSFERSR
;
A
#
# COMPACT_ATOMS: atom_id res chain seq x y z
N MET A 1 6.47 15.28 7.77
CA MET A 1 5.94 16.42 6.99
C MET A 1 5.08 15.83 5.90
N SER A 2 3.80 16.17 5.85
CA SER A 2 2.90 15.72 4.76
C SER A 2 3.31 16.48 3.49
N PHE A 3 3.55 15.73 2.41
CA PHE A 3 3.82 16.34 1.11
C PHE A 3 2.47 16.79 0.56
N VAL A 4 2.19 18.07 0.63
CA VAL A 4 0.87 18.61 0.27
C VAL A 4 0.75 18.59 -1.25
N PHE A 5 -0.35 18.04 -1.75
CA PHE A 5 -0.75 18.02 -3.17
C PHE A 5 -0.61 19.40 -3.85
N SER A 6 -0.80 20.48 -3.07
CA SER A 6 -0.61 21.88 -3.49
C SER A 6 0.81 22.23 -3.95
N ASN A 7 1.81 21.38 -3.70
CA ASN A 7 3.20 21.64 -4.08
C ASN A 7 3.61 20.98 -5.41
N ILE A 8 2.69 20.31 -6.10
CA ILE A 8 2.95 19.72 -7.42
C ILE A 8 2.52 20.70 -8.50
N PRO A 9 3.43 21.21 -9.34
CA PRO A 9 3.08 22.11 -10.42
C PRO A 9 2.24 21.37 -11.47
N ILE A 10 1.00 21.82 -11.65
CA ILE A 10 0.03 21.22 -12.58
C ILE A 10 0.29 21.62 -14.03
N CYS A 11 1.09 22.64 -14.24
CA CYS A 11 1.39 23.12 -15.60
C CYS A 11 2.70 23.91 -15.61
N GLY A 12 3.67 23.49 -16.43
CA GLY A 12 4.77 24.35 -16.84
C GLY A 12 6.20 23.91 -16.56
N LYS A 13 6.44 22.83 -15.80
CA LYS A 13 7.74 22.14 -15.81
C LYS A 13 7.49 20.65 -15.91
N ASP A 14 7.60 20.11 -17.10
CA ASP A 14 7.53 18.67 -17.42
C ASP A 14 8.48 17.81 -16.56
N THR A 15 9.44 18.44 -15.87
CA THR A 15 10.47 17.79 -15.07
C THR A 15 9.96 17.18 -13.76
N ILE A 16 9.15 17.89 -12.95
CA ILE A 16 8.76 17.39 -11.61
C ILE A 16 7.75 16.24 -11.72
N GLU A 17 6.80 16.34 -12.64
CA GLU A 17 5.85 15.26 -12.91
C GLU A 17 6.59 14.03 -13.42
N GLN A 18 7.55 14.21 -14.32
CA GLN A 18 8.38 13.13 -14.86
C GLN A 18 9.29 12.53 -13.79
N ASP A 19 9.79 13.33 -12.85
CA ASP A 19 10.58 12.87 -11.71
C ASP A 19 9.72 12.02 -10.75
N ILE A 20 8.49 12.44 -10.43
CA ILE A 20 7.56 11.66 -9.63
C ILE A 20 7.28 10.30 -10.30
N MET A 21 6.98 10.29 -11.59
CA MET A 21 6.71 9.07 -12.34
C MET A 21 7.94 8.15 -12.36
N THR A 22 9.13 8.71 -12.52
CA THR A 22 10.38 7.95 -12.47
C THR A 22 10.63 7.34 -11.09
N LEU A 23 10.36 8.08 -10.01
CA LEU A 23 10.50 7.60 -8.65
C LEU A 23 9.50 6.49 -8.32
N ILE A 24 8.25 6.60 -8.80
CA ILE A 24 7.23 5.55 -8.68
C ILE A 24 7.67 4.30 -9.45
N ALA A 25 8.05 4.43 -10.72
CA ALA A 25 8.52 3.32 -11.54
C ALA A 25 9.78 2.68 -10.95
N GLY A 26 10.61 3.47 -10.28
CA GLY A 26 11.78 3.02 -9.52
C GLY A 26 11.47 2.28 -8.22
N GLY A 27 10.31 2.49 -7.64
CA GLY A 27 9.98 2.02 -6.30
C GLY A 27 10.89 2.64 -5.24
N ASP A 28 11.24 3.92 -5.38
CA ASP A 28 12.21 4.61 -4.54
C ASP A 28 11.56 5.10 -3.25
N LEU A 29 11.85 4.45 -2.13
CA LEU A 29 11.29 4.81 -0.82
C LEU A 29 11.73 6.20 -0.31
N GLY A 30 12.83 6.75 -0.83
CA GLY A 30 13.32 8.10 -0.53
C GLY A 30 12.65 9.19 -1.39
N TYR A 31 11.59 8.87 -2.13
CA TYR A 31 10.96 9.80 -3.07
C TYR A 31 10.52 11.12 -2.42
N ARG A 32 10.04 11.11 -1.17
CA ARG A 32 9.58 12.32 -0.46
C ARG A 32 10.71 13.32 -0.24
N GLU A 33 11.89 12.84 0.15
CA GLU A 33 13.08 13.68 0.37
C GLU A 33 13.57 14.24 -0.96
N LYS A 34 13.58 13.41 -2.01
CA LYS A 34 13.99 13.84 -3.35
C LYS A 34 13.05 14.89 -3.92
N LEU A 35 11.73 14.68 -3.81
CA LEU A 35 10.75 15.67 -4.25
C LEU A 35 10.83 16.98 -3.47
N SER A 36 11.06 16.92 -2.15
CA SER A 36 11.23 18.13 -1.35
C SER A 36 12.48 18.93 -1.73
N SER A 37 13.52 18.28 -2.24
CA SER A 37 14.74 18.95 -2.72
C SER A 37 14.58 19.57 -4.12
N LEU A 38 13.59 19.10 -4.91
CA LEU A 38 13.27 19.62 -6.24
C LEU A 38 12.27 20.79 -6.21
N ALA A 39 11.52 20.91 -5.11
CA ALA A 39 10.58 22.02 -4.92
C ALA A 39 11.35 23.33 -4.74
N ASP A 40 11.12 24.29 -5.65
CA ASP A 40 11.70 25.65 -5.54
C ASP A 40 10.87 26.48 -4.54
N PRO A 41 11.45 26.84 -3.37
CA PRO A 41 10.72 27.61 -2.38
C PRO A 41 10.36 29.03 -2.84
N SER A 42 11.02 29.53 -3.89
CA SER A 42 10.84 30.89 -4.41
C SER A 42 9.67 31.02 -5.40
N GLN A 43 9.12 29.91 -5.85
CA GLN A 43 7.94 29.87 -6.69
C GLN A 43 6.80 29.09 -5.99
N PRO A 44 6.06 29.74 -5.07
CA PRO A 44 4.87 29.13 -4.53
C PRO A 44 3.91 28.88 -5.69
N PHE A 45 3.51 27.62 -5.84
CA PHE A 45 2.51 27.25 -6.82
C PHE A 45 1.21 28.00 -6.49
N SER A 46 0.87 28.98 -7.34
CA SER A 46 -0.40 29.65 -7.27
C SER A 46 -1.41 28.83 -8.04
N LEU A 47 -2.19 28.03 -7.31
CA LEU A 47 -3.42 27.49 -7.89
C LEU A 47 -4.33 28.64 -8.37
N PRO A 48 -5.12 28.40 -9.43
CA PRO A 48 -6.25 29.27 -9.71
C PRO A 48 -7.02 29.50 -8.43
N SER A 49 -7.44 30.71 -8.15
CA SER A 49 -8.17 31.13 -6.93
C SER A 49 -9.54 30.47 -6.77
N ASP A 50 -9.79 29.42 -7.50
CA ASP A 50 -10.99 28.61 -7.47
C ASP A 50 -10.76 27.44 -6.49
N ASP A 51 -11.24 27.59 -5.25
CA ASP A 51 -11.28 26.55 -4.21
C ASP A 51 -12.23 25.40 -4.58
N SER A 52 -12.46 25.17 -5.87
CA SER A 52 -13.36 24.14 -6.36
C SER A 52 -12.77 22.74 -6.10
N ILE A 53 -13.33 22.05 -5.13
CA ILE A 53 -13.01 20.64 -4.86
C ILE A 53 -13.13 19.77 -6.12
N LEU A 54 -13.95 20.17 -7.09
CA LEU A 54 -14.12 19.50 -8.36
C LEU A 54 -12.84 19.52 -9.19
N LEU A 55 -12.18 20.69 -9.27
CA LEU A 55 -10.89 20.82 -9.95
C LEU A 55 -9.84 19.91 -9.30
N TRP A 56 -9.76 19.94 -7.98
CA TRP A 56 -8.82 19.10 -7.22
C TRP A 56 -9.06 17.61 -7.41
N ARG A 57 -10.33 17.17 -7.49
CA ARG A 57 -10.66 15.77 -7.81
C ARG A 57 -10.19 15.39 -9.20
N HIS A 58 -10.40 16.24 -10.22
CA HIS A 58 -9.95 15.97 -11.58
C HIS A 58 -8.43 15.82 -11.65
N LEU A 59 -7.69 16.69 -10.98
CA LEU A 59 -6.23 16.62 -10.90
C LEU A 59 -5.76 15.35 -10.21
N ALA A 60 -6.38 14.98 -9.09
CA ALA A 60 -6.06 13.76 -8.37
C ALA A 60 -6.31 12.51 -9.23
N ILE A 61 -7.39 12.49 -10.04
CA ILE A 61 -7.68 11.39 -10.97
C ILE A 61 -6.63 11.35 -12.10
N SER A 62 -6.23 12.50 -12.65
CA SER A 62 -5.18 12.56 -13.68
C SER A 62 -3.87 11.99 -13.16
N HIS A 63 -3.45 12.39 -11.95
CA HIS A 63 -2.24 11.85 -11.32
C HIS A 63 -2.37 10.37 -10.95
N LEU A 64 -3.56 9.89 -10.56
CA LEU A 64 -3.80 8.47 -10.34
C LEU A 64 -3.51 7.65 -11.59
N LEU A 65 -3.93 8.13 -12.77
CA LEU A 65 -3.68 7.45 -14.04
C LEU A 65 -2.19 7.46 -14.40
N LEU A 66 -1.52 8.59 -14.22
CA LEU A 66 -0.07 8.69 -14.46
C LEU A 66 0.72 7.80 -13.49
N ALA A 67 0.42 7.85 -12.20
CA ALA A 67 1.07 7.02 -11.18
C ALA A 67 0.84 5.52 -11.45
N SER A 68 -0.36 5.15 -11.87
CA SER A 68 -0.68 3.77 -12.24
C SER A 68 0.11 3.29 -13.45
N ARG A 69 0.31 4.17 -14.44
CA ARG A 69 1.14 3.87 -15.60
C ARG A 69 2.61 3.70 -15.21
N ALA A 70 3.15 4.61 -14.42
CA ALA A 70 4.51 4.52 -13.91
C ALA A 70 4.74 3.25 -13.08
N ALA A 71 3.77 2.86 -12.24
CA ALA A 71 3.85 1.63 -11.49
C ALA A 71 3.81 0.38 -12.39
N ALA A 72 3.01 0.39 -13.46
CA ALA A 72 3.00 -0.68 -14.46
C ALA A 72 4.35 -0.77 -15.20
N ASP A 73 4.94 0.36 -15.56
CA ASP A 73 6.29 0.42 -16.15
C ASP A 73 7.36 -0.09 -15.13
N GLY A 74 7.13 0.09 -13.83
CA GLY A 74 7.91 -0.49 -12.72
C GLY A 74 7.68 -1.99 -12.49
N GLY A 75 6.79 -2.62 -13.26
CA GLY A 75 6.50 -4.05 -13.22
C GLY A 75 5.26 -4.46 -12.41
N LEU A 76 4.44 -3.49 -11.95
CA LEU A 76 3.22 -3.82 -11.22
C LEU A 76 2.21 -4.52 -12.16
N PRO A 77 1.66 -5.70 -11.77
CA PRO A 77 0.72 -6.43 -12.62
C PRO A 77 -0.52 -5.61 -12.96
N ALA A 78 -0.99 -5.71 -14.20
CA ALA A 78 -2.13 -4.94 -14.71
C ALA A 78 -3.41 -5.12 -13.86
N ARG A 79 -3.66 -6.32 -13.34
CA ARG A 79 -4.79 -6.57 -12.45
C ARG A 79 -4.69 -5.77 -11.15
N THR A 80 -3.53 -5.80 -10.51
CA THR A 80 -3.28 -5.03 -9.27
C THR A 80 -3.41 -3.54 -9.52
N THR A 81 -2.89 -3.06 -10.65
CA THR A 81 -3.00 -1.66 -11.06
C THR A 81 -4.47 -1.26 -11.27
N ALA A 82 -5.26 -2.09 -11.93
CA ALA A 82 -6.69 -1.84 -12.14
C ALA A 82 -7.49 -1.81 -10.83
N ASP A 83 -7.19 -2.73 -9.90
CA ASP A 83 -7.82 -2.75 -8.57
C ASP A 83 -7.51 -1.45 -7.79
N LEU A 84 -6.25 -0.97 -7.86
CA LEU A 84 -5.83 0.28 -7.22
C LEU A 84 -6.51 1.51 -7.83
N ILE A 85 -6.58 1.58 -9.16
CA ILE A 85 -7.28 2.66 -9.87
C ILE A 85 -8.75 2.71 -9.40
N SER A 86 -9.42 1.58 -9.35
CA SER A 86 -10.83 1.52 -8.92
C SER A 86 -11.00 1.99 -7.48
N CYS A 87 -10.11 1.56 -6.58
CA CYS A 87 -10.13 1.95 -5.18
C CYS A 87 -9.93 3.45 -4.98
N TYR A 88 -8.82 3.98 -5.49
CA TYR A 88 -8.48 5.39 -5.30
C TYR A 88 -9.43 6.34 -6.04
N ARG A 89 -9.93 5.95 -7.22
CA ARG A 89 -10.95 6.73 -7.93
C ARG A 89 -12.20 6.91 -7.08
N GLN A 90 -12.65 5.86 -6.37
CA GLN A 90 -13.79 5.95 -5.48
C GLN A 90 -13.49 6.85 -4.27
N GLU A 91 -12.35 6.66 -3.60
CA GLU A 91 -11.93 7.50 -2.47
C GLU A 91 -11.85 9.00 -2.87
N ILE A 92 -11.28 9.30 -4.04
CA ILE A 92 -11.20 10.68 -4.57
C ILE A 92 -12.59 11.24 -4.86
N SER A 93 -13.50 10.44 -5.42
CA SER A 93 -14.87 10.86 -5.71
C SER A 93 -15.66 11.18 -4.45
N ASP A 94 -15.44 10.42 -3.39
CA ASP A 94 -16.16 10.54 -2.11
C ASP A 94 -15.57 11.62 -1.18
N ALA A 95 -14.39 12.14 -1.48
CA ALA A 95 -13.73 13.15 -0.66
C ALA A 95 -14.54 14.45 -0.60
N ALA A 96 -14.91 14.89 0.60
CA ALA A 96 -15.72 16.09 0.82
C ALA A 96 -14.90 17.39 0.92
N HIS A 97 -13.60 17.28 1.27
CA HIS A 97 -12.73 18.42 1.55
C HIS A 97 -11.34 18.24 0.94
N ILE A 98 -10.67 19.34 0.62
CA ILE A 98 -9.31 19.37 0.03
C ILE A 98 -8.31 18.63 0.93
N ASP A 99 -8.39 18.80 2.24
CA ASP A 99 -7.50 18.09 3.17
C ASP A 99 -7.66 16.57 3.11
N GLN A 100 -8.86 16.09 2.82
CA GLN A 100 -9.09 14.66 2.60
C GLN A 100 -8.45 14.20 1.29
N LEU A 101 -8.57 14.97 0.21
CA LEU A 101 -7.91 14.71 -1.06
C LEU A 101 -6.39 14.67 -0.91
N ASN A 102 -5.80 15.62 -0.18
CA ASN A 102 -4.37 15.63 0.09
C ASN A 102 -3.90 14.34 0.77
N ARG A 103 -4.63 13.85 1.78
CA ARG A 103 -4.31 12.59 2.45
C ARG A 103 -4.45 11.37 1.54
N ILE A 104 -5.51 11.34 0.72
CA ILE A 104 -5.72 10.27 -0.26
C ILE A 104 -4.57 10.25 -1.26
N TYR A 105 -4.17 11.42 -1.74
CA TYR A 105 -3.08 11.55 -2.69
C TYR A 105 -1.73 11.07 -2.11
N ASP A 106 -1.37 11.53 -0.93
CA ASP A 106 -0.15 11.10 -0.25
C ASP A 106 -0.12 9.58 -0.06
N HIS A 107 -1.25 9.01 0.35
CA HIS A 107 -1.37 7.57 0.54
C HIS A 107 -1.31 6.80 -0.78
N MET A 108 -1.90 7.33 -1.84
CA MET A 108 -1.89 6.76 -3.17
C MET A 108 -0.47 6.64 -3.72
N ILE A 109 0.31 7.70 -3.67
CA ILE A 109 1.70 7.68 -4.14
C ILE A 109 2.55 6.71 -3.31
N ASP A 110 2.41 6.76 -1.97
CA ASP A 110 3.09 5.80 -1.08
C ASP A 110 2.76 4.34 -1.44
N ASP A 111 1.49 4.02 -1.71
CA ASP A 111 1.06 2.66 -2.03
C ASP A 111 1.67 2.18 -3.35
N PHE A 112 1.68 3.00 -4.39
CA PHE A 112 2.32 2.67 -5.67
C PHE A 112 3.83 2.45 -5.49
N VAL A 113 4.54 3.38 -4.85
CA VAL A 113 5.99 3.27 -4.62
C VAL A 113 6.33 2.01 -3.82
N HIS A 114 5.62 1.75 -2.72
CA HIS A 114 5.89 0.59 -1.88
C HIS A 114 5.63 -0.74 -2.61
N ARG A 115 4.59 -0.81 -3.46
CA ARG A 115 4.30 -2.03 -4.24
C ARG A 115 5.36 -2.28 -5.29
N VAL A 116 5.78 -1.26 -6.02
CA VAL A 116 6.87 -1.40 -7.02
C VAL A 116 8.18 -1.77 -6.31
N HIS A 117 8.48 -1.13 -5.18
CA HIS A 117 9.65 -1.48 -4.36
C HIS A 117 9.62 -2.95 -3.93
N ALA A 118 8.49 -3.42 -3.41
CA ALA A 118 8.33 -4.82 -2.99
C ALA A 118 8.52 -5.80 -4.15
N LEU A 119 8.04 -5.47 -5.37
CA LEU A 119 8.25 -6.28 -6.56
C LEU A 119 9.72 -6.34 -6.96
N ARG A 120 10.43 -5.22 -6.91
CA ARG A 120 11.87 -5.17 -7.22
C ARG A 120 12.69 -5.95 -6.19
N GLN A 121 12.34 -5.84 -4.92
CA GLN A 121 12.93 -6.67 -3.86
C GLN A 121 12.61 -8.16 -4.10
N ALA A 122 11.38 -8.50 -4.49
CA ALA A 122 10.99 -9.86 -4.79
C ALA A 122 11.77 -10.45 -5.98
N SER A 123 12.25 -9.64 -6.92
CA SER A 123 13.10 -10.12 -8.03
C SER A 123 14.47 -10.62 -7.56
N VAL A 124 14.93 -10.21 -6.38
CA VAL A 124 16.17 -10.67 -5.73
C VAL A 124 15.93 -11.97 -4.93
N LEU A 125 14.66 -12.28 -4.62
CA LEU A 125 14.32 -13.46 -3.84
C LEU A 125 14.50 -14.75 -4.64
N SER A 126 14.88 -15.81 -3.97
CA SER A 126 14.99 -17.14 -4.58
C SER A 126 13.63 -17.68 -5.06
N ALA A 127 13.64 -18.50 -6.11
CA ALA A 127 12.41 -19.05 -6.67
C ALA A 127 11.51 -19.77 -5.64
N PRO A 128 12.04 -20.58 -4.70
CA PRO A 128 11.21 -21.19 -3.66
C PRO A 128 10.53 -20.20 -2.74
N ILE A 129 11.20 -19.10 -2.38
CA ILE A 129 10.61 -18.05 -1.52
C ILE A 129 9.49 -17.31 -2.27
N ARG A 130 9.69 -16.97 -3.55
CA ARG A 130 8.63 -16.40 -4.38
C ARG A 130 7.40 -17.32 -4.50
N GLN A 131 7.63 -18.63 -4.65
CA GLN A 131 6.54 -19.62 -4.67
C GLN A 131 5.78 -19.67 -3.35
N CYS A 132 6.49 -19.60 -2.21
CA CYS A 132 5.86 -19.51 -0.89
C CYS A 132 4.99 -18.29 -0.76
N MET A 133 5.49 -17.12 -1.15
CA MET A 133 4.73 -15.86 -1.10
C MET A 133 3.46 -15.95 -1.96
N SER A 134 3.58 -16.39 -3.21
CA SER A 134 2.44 -16.58 -4.11
C SER A 134 1.41 -17.58 -3.57
N TYR A 135 1.87 -18.65 -2.92
CA TYR A 135 0.97 -19.62 -2.29
C TYR A 135 0.21 -19.02 -1.11
N ILE A 136 0.90 -18.25 -0.27
CA ILE A 136 0.29 -17.53 0.87
C ILE A 136 -0.72 -16.51 0.36
N ASP A 137 -0.36 -15.69 -0.63
CA ASP A 137 -1.21 -14.64 -1.21
C ASP A 137 -2.48 -15.20 -1.85
N SER A 138 -2.43 -16.42 -2.38
CA SER A 138 -3.60 -17.05 -2.98
C SER A 138 -4.48 -17.81 -1.99
N ARG A 139 -4.04 -18.05 -0.74
CA ARG A 139 -4.71 -18.91 0.25
C ARG A 139 -4.65 -18.36 1.68
N TYR A 140 -4.49 -17.05 1.83
CA TYR A 140 -4.35 -16.40 3.14
C TYR A 140 -5.56 -16.62 4.06
N ASP A 141 -6.73 -16.84 3.49
CA ASP A 141 -7.99 -17.15 4.18
C ASP A 141 -8.04 -18.53 4.82
N GLN A 142 -7.15 -19.44 4.39
CA GLN A 142 -7.12 -20.83 4.85
C GLN A 142 -6.15 -21.03 6.02
N LYS A 143 -6.21 -22.22 6.64
CA LYS A 143 -5.25 -22.62 7.67
C LYS A 143 -3.90 -22.92 7.01
N LEU A 144 -2.95 -22.01 7.15
CA LEU A 144 -1.58 -22.14 6.66
C LEU A 144 -0.63 -22.53 7.80
N THR A 145 0.14 -23.62 7.60
CA THR A 145 1.21 -24.05 8.49
C THR A 145 2.55 -24.06 7.76
N ALA A 146 3.65 -23.91 8.51
CA ALA A 146 4.98 -23.97 7.92
C ALA A 146 5.24 -25.31 7.18
N ASP A 147 4.75 -26.41 7.72
CA ASP A 147 4.90 -27.73 7.08
C ASP A 147 4.13 -27.83 5.77
N LEU A 148 2.90 -27.30 5.73
CA LEU A 148 2.09 -27.29 4.51
C LEU A 148 2.77 -26.47 3.41
N ILE A 149 3.30 -25.30 3.75
CA ILE A 149 3.96 -24.43 2.78
C ILE A 149 5.30 -25.03 2.34
N ALA A 150 6.09 -25.56 3.27
CA ALA A 150 7.38 -26.18 3.00
C ALA A 150 7.25 -27.39 2.05
N SER A 151 6.23 -28.24 2.25
CA SER A 151 5.97 -29.39 1.38
C SER A 151 5.68 -28.99 -0.07
N ARG A 152 5.13 -27.79 -0.30
CA ARG A 152 4.84 -27.28 -1.66
C ARG A 152 6.07 -26.85 -2.43
N VAL A 153 7.14 -26.47 -1.71
CA VAL A 153 8.38 -25.97 -2.33
C VAL A 153 9.55 -26.95 -2.19
N GLY A 154 9.27 -28.16 -1.68
CA GLY A 154 10.27 -29.22 -1.56
C GLY A 154 11.30 -28.98 -0.44
N TYR A 155 10.93 -28.21 0.59
CA TYR A 155 11.79 -27.93 1.75
C TYR A 155 11.25 -28.55 3.04
N SER A 156 12.14 -28.75 4.02
CA SER A 156 11.71 -28.94 5.40
C SER A 156 11.22 -27.60 5.97
N SER A 157 10.27 -27.65 6.92
CA SER A 157 9.72 -26.44 7.54
C SER A 157 10.78 -25.58 8.24
N SER A 158 11.78 -26.22 8.86
CA SER A 158 12.90 -25.52 9.51
C SER A 158 13.80 -24.80 8.48
N HIS A 159 14.12 -25.46 7.37
CA HIS A 159 14.92 -24.86 6.30
C HIS A 159 14.17 -23.70 5.62
N LEU A 160 12.88 -23.90 5.30
CA LEU A 160 12.04 -22.85 4.76
C LEU A 160 11.98 -21.64 5.69
N SER A 161 11.68 -21.85 6.98
CA SER A 161 11.54 -20.78 7.97
C SER A 161 12.82 -19.95 8.12
N ARG A 162 13.98 -20.61 8.14
CA ARG A 162 15.27 -19.93 8.19
C ARG A 162 15.48 -19.08 6.94
N ARG A 163 15.35 -19.68 5.75
CA ARG A 163 15.59 -19.02 4.48
C ARG A 163 14.61 -17.89 4.21
N PHE A 164 13.34 -18.08 4.57
CA PHE A 164 12.31 -17.05 4.48
C PHE A 164 12.67 -15.82 5.32
N ARG A 165 13.20 -16.04 6.52
CA ARG A 165 13.67 -14.96 7.40
C ARG A 165 14.95 -14.29 6.90
N GLU A 166 15.89 -15.06 6.34
CA GLU A 166 17.14 -14.54 5.76
C GLU A 166 16.85 -13.63 4.56
N GLU A 167 15.93 -14.03 3.67
CA GLU A 167 15.64 -13.30 2.44
C GLU A 167 14.63 -12.15 2.62
N LEU A 168 13.66 -12.25 3.55
CA LEU A 168 12.59 -11.27 3.74
C LEU A 168 12.68 -10.47 5.04
N GLY A 169 13.57 -10.85 5.96
CA GLY A 169 13.66 -10.23 7.29
C GLY A 169 12.47 -10.54 8.22
N LEU A 170 11.48 -11.31 7.76
CA LEU A 170 10.25 -11.65 8.46
C LEU A 170 10.12 -13.16 8.63
N SER A 171 9.50 -13.60 9.71
CA SER A 171 9.07 -14.99 9.82
C SER A 171 7.87 -15.27 8.90
N LEU A 172 7.68 -16.54 8.55
CA LEU A 172 6.56 -17.01 7.74
C LEU A 172 5.19 -16.62 8.36
N THR A 173 5.08 -16.73 9.68
CA THR A 173 3.86 -16.37 10.41
C THR A 173 3.58 -14.86 10.37
N GLU A 174 4.63 -14.04 10.49
CA GLU A 174 4.50 -12.58 10.36
C GLU A 174 4.08 -12.17 8.94
N TYR A 175 4.60 -12.85 7.92
CA TYR A 175 4.19 -12.60 6.54
C TYR A 175 2.72 -12.98 6.30
N ILE A 176 2.26 -14.14 6.75
CA ILE A 176 0.85 -14.54 6.67
C ILE A 176 -0.04 -13.51 7.37
N LEU A 177 0.35 -13.08 8.57
CA LEU A 177 -0.38 -12.05 9.31
C LEU A 177 -0.45 -10.73 8.54
N LYS A 178 0.67 -10.29 7.96
CA LYS A 178 0.73 -9.09 7.12
C LYS A 178 -0.28 -9.17 5.98
N VAL A 179 -0.25 -10.24 5.18
CA VAL A 179 -1.17 -10.44 4.05
C VAL A 179 -2.62 -10.38 4.50
N ARG A 180 -2.97 -11.06 5.59
CA ARG A 180 -4.32 -11.03 6.18
C ARG A 180 -4.76 -9.64 6.60
N MET A 181 -3.87 -8.86 7.21
CA MET A 181 -4.17 -7.48 7.64
C MET A 181 -4.35 -6.54 6.45
N GLU A 182 -3.55 -6.68 5.40
CA GLU A 182 -3.70 -5.89 4.16
C GLU A 182 -5.04 -6.17 3.47
N HIS A 183 -5.47 -7.45 3.43
CA HIS A 183 -6.80 -7.80 2.93
C HIS A 183 -7.93 -7.29 3.84
N ALA A 184 -7.78 -7.37 5.17
CA ALA A 184 -8.75 -6.81 6.11
C ALA A 184 -8.92 -5.30 5.95
N ILE A 185 -7.83 -4.55 5.79
CA ILE A 185 -7.84 -3.11 5.53
C ILE A 185 -8.63 -2.81 4.26
N ARG A 186 -8.40 -3.57 3.18
CA ARG A 186 -9.12 -3.42 1.91
C ARG A 186 -10.62 -3.67 2.09
N LEU A 187 -11.01 -4.75 2.76
CA LEU A 187 -12.42 -5.07 3.00
C LEU A 187 -13.11 -4.04 3.89
N LEU A 188 -12.42 -3.53 4.92
CA LEU A 188 -12.95 -2.49 5.79
C LEU A 188 -13.25 -1.18 5.04
N ARG A 189 -12.46 -0.88 4.00
CA ARG A 189 -12.62 0.33 3.18
C ARG A 189 -13.66 0.17 2.08
N LEU A 190 -13.70 -1.00 1.43
CA LEU A 190 -14.41 -1.19 0.16
C LEU A 190 -15.69 -1.97 0.29
N SER A 191 -16.03 -2.51 1.47
CA SER A 191 -17.20 -3.34 1.66
C SER A 191 -18.02 -2.92 2.87
N GLN A 192 -19.31 -3.29 2.86
CA GLN A 192 -20.23 -3.14 3.98
C GLN A 192 -20.30 -4.41 4.86
N LEU A 193 -19.38 -5.35 4.67
CA LEU A 193 -19.31 -6.58 5.46
C LEU A 193 -19.16 -6.27 6.95
N SER A 194 -19.78 -7.06 7.81
CA SER A 194 -19.59 -6.91 9.26
C SER A 194 -18.13 -7.20 9.66
N ILE A 195 -17.70 -6.72 10.83
CA ILE A 195 -16.35 -7.03 11.35
C ILE A 195 -16.17 -8.54 11.56
N ALA A 196 -17.26 -9.25 11.87
CA ALA A 196 -17.25 -10.71 12.00
C ALA A 196 -17.02 -11.40 10.65
N ASP A 197 -17.73 -10.96 9.61
CA ASP A 197 -17.56 -11.52 8.25
C ASP A 197 -16.16 -11.24 7.70
N ILE A 198 -15.62 -10.04 7.93
CA ILE A 198 -14.24 -9.70 7.53
C ILE A 198 -13.24 -10.58 8.29
N CYS A 199 -13.43 -10.79 9.59
CA CYS A 199 -12.60 -11.68 10.40
C CYS A 199 -12.53 -13.08 9.77
N GLU A 200 -13.66 -13.65 9.39
CA GLU A 200 -13.74 -14.96 8.74
C GLU A 200 -13.12 -14.94 7.33
N ALA A 201 -13.45 -13.94 6.52
CA ALA A 201 -12.95 -13.78 5.16
C ALA A 201 -11.42 -13.65 5.08
N VAL A 202 -10.77 -13.19 6.15
CA VAL A 202 -9.30 -13.11 6.20
C VAL A 202 -8.65 -14.25 7.02
N GLY A 203 -9.40 -15.33 7.28
CA GLY A 203 -8.88 -16.55 7.88
C GLY A 203 -8.63 -16.50 9.39
N PHE A 204 -9.39 -15.68 10.12
CA PHE A 204 -9.40 -15.71 11.59
C PHE A 204 -10.66 -16.39 12.10
N HIS A 205 -10.51 -17.25 13.10
CA HIS A 205 -11.62 -17.95 13.74
C HIS A 205 -12.13 -17.25 15.03
N SER A 206 -11.52 -16.13 15.41
CA SER A 206 -11.92 -15.36 16.60
C SER A 206 -11.82 -13.86 16.31
N GLN A 207 -12.97 -13.18 16.40
CA GLN A 207 -13.06 -11.74 16.21
C GLN A 207 -12.22 -10.96 17.24
N SER A 208 -12.13 -11.46 18.49
CA SER A 208 -11.29 -10.84 19.52
C SER A 208 -9.80 -10.94 19.18
N HIS A 209 -9.37 -12.11 18.65
CA HIS A 209 -7.99 -12.30 18.19
C HIS A 209 -7.70 -11.42 16.96
N PHE A 210 -8.59 -11.41 15.98
CA PHE A 210 -8.52 -10.54 14.81
C PHE A 210 -8.37 -9.06 15.20
N SER A 211 -9.29 -8.54 16.04
CA SER A 211 -9.30 -7.13 16.45
C SER A 211 -8.02 -6.72 17.18
N ARG A 212 -7.47 -7.62 18.02
CA ARG A 212 -6.20 -7.39 18.71
C ARG A 212 -5.03 -7.34 17.73
N GLN A 213 -4.95 -8.27 16.76
CA GLN A 213 -3.90 -8.28 15.73
C GLN A 213 -4.02 -7.09 14.79
N PHE A 214 -5.24 -6.75 14.40
CA PHE A 214 -5.51 -5.59 13.56
C PHE A 214 -5.07 -4.30 14.25
N ARG A 215 -5.43 -4.11 15.52
CA ARG A 215 -4.99 -2.95 16.31
C ARG A 215 -3.47 -2.91 16.48
N LYS A 216 -2.83 -4.06 16.67
CA LYS A 216 -1.35 -4.13 16.72
C LYS A 216 -0.72 -3.72 15.40
N TYR A 217 -1.34 -4.09 14.28
CA TYR A 217 -0.82 -3.82 12.93
C TYR A 217 -1.08 -2.38 12.47
N THR A 218 -2.28 -1.84 12.75
CA THR A 218 -2.73 -0.52 12.24
C THR A 218 -2.71 0.59 13.29
N GLY A 219 -2.52 0.26 14.58
CA GLY A 219 -2.65 1.22 15.69
C GLY A 219 -4.08 1.47 16.16
N THR A 220 -5.11 1.08 15.39
CA THR A 220 -6.53 1.35 15.67
C THR A 220 -7.39 0.08 15.62
N ALA A 221 -8.54 0.10 16.29
CA ALA A 221 -9.50 -1.01 16.21
C ALA A 221 -10.19 -1.04 14.82
N PRO A 222 -10.59 -2.23 14.32
CA PRO A 222 -11.23 -2.37 13.00
C PRO A 222 -12.48 -1.49 12.83
N SER A 223 -13.31 -1.36 13.88
CA SER A 223 -14.51 -0.53 13.85
C SER A 223 -14.20 0.95 13.71
N LEU A 224 -13.20 1.43 14.47
CA LEU A 224 -12.76 2.82 14.39
C LEU A 224 -12.08 3.10 13.04
N PHE A 225 -11.29 2.15 12.54
CA PHE A 225 -10.64 2.25 11.23
C PHE A 225 -11.66 2.41 10.10
N ARG A 226 -12.78 1.69 10.14
CA ARG A 226 -13.88 1.80 9.17
C ARG A 226 -14.48 3.21 9.13
N THR A 227 -14.68 3.84 10.29
CA THR A 227 -15.31 5.17 10.38
C THR A 227 -14.35 6.30 10.07
N THR A 228 -13.08 6.15 10.39
CA THR A 228 -12.07 7.22 10.25
C THR A 228 -11.26 7.13 8.97
N GLY A 229 -11.18 5.95 8.34
CA GLY A 229 -10.33 5.68 7.18
C GLY A 229 -8.82 5.88 7.42
N HIS A 230 -8.40 6.14 8.67
CA HIS A 230 -7.05 6.60 8.99
C HIS A 230 -6.14 5.43 9.35
N LEU A 231 -5.07 5.25 8.56
CA LEU A 231 -3.87 4.54 9.00
C LEU A 231 -3.00 5.55 9.75
N PRO A 232 -2.71 5.34 11.03
CA PRO A 232 -1.62 6.08 11.67
C PRO A 232 -0.31 5.76 10.93
N PRO A 233 0.67 6.67 10.94
CA PRO A 233 1.95 6.42 10.29
C PRO A 233 2.54 5.09 10.77
N ARG A 234 3.04 4.29 9.84
CA ARG A 234 3.63 2.96 10.08
C ARG A 234 4.71 3.04 11.16
N SER A 235 4.41 2.61 12.36
CA SER A 235 5.36 2.69 13.48
C SER A 235 5.39 1.45 14.35
N SER A 236 5.54 0.25 13.84
CA SER A 236 5.88 -0.86 14.75
C SER A 236 6.47 -2.13 14.13
N PHE A 237 6.40 -2.35 12.83
CA PHE A 237 7.04 -3.56 12.24
C PHE A 237 8.48 -3.34 11.75
N GLU A 238 8.92 -2.08 11.62
CA GLU A 238 10.29 -1.75 11.18
C GLU A 238 11.27 -1.48 12.34
N ARG A 239 10.83 -1.51 13.61
CA ARG A 239 11.71 -1.28 14.78
C ARG A 239 12.04 -2.57 15.55
N SER A 240 12.54 -3.55 14.85
CA SER A 240 13.23 -4.68 15.49
C SER A 240 14.41 -5.06 14.60
N ARG A 241 15.35 -4.15 14.50
CA ARG A 241 16.75 -4.42 14.16
C ARG A 241 17.62 -4.03 15.34
#